data_5aebc24cadc0d2487c662d979489f98f
#
_entry.id   5aebc24cadc0d2487c662d979489f98f
#
_cell.length_a   1.000
_cell.length_b   1.000
_cell.length_c   1.000
_cell.angle_alpha   90.00
_cell.angle_beta   90.00
_cell.angle_gamma   90.00
#
_symmetry.space_group_name_H-M   'P 1'
#
loop_
_entity.id
_entity.type
_entity.pdbx_description
1 polymer ?
#
loop_
_entity_poly.entity_id
_entity_poly.type
_entity_poly.pdbx_seq_one_letter_code
_entity_poly.pdbx_strand_id
1 'polypeptide(L)'
;QFGVPQDIYDWPATKFVAEFLGSPSMNFLEFNGMVNKDTNSVALDGVQMPIPKMRHGANGDLTLGIRPEHIRFDDSANYRGCVIATEYLGTTQIVVLDTPNGVVKARVASSDTVTIGETIGLAFHPHTVSLFDAKSGKALLSEANERVLRRG
;
A
#
# COMPACT_ATOMS: atom_id res chain seq x y z
N GLN A 1 -3.16 19.10 5.65
CA GLN A 1 -1.91 19.00 4.86
C GLN A 1 -1.94 19.99 3.71
N PHE A 2 -0.84 20.70 3.56
CA PHE A 2 -0.64 21.63 2.44
C PHE A 2 0.42 21.08 1.50
N GLY A 3 0.31 21.43 0.23
CA GLY A 3 1.31 21.06 -0.76
C GLY A 3 0.73 20.97 -2.15
N VAL A 4 1.57 20.56 -3.10
CA VAL A 4 1.16 20.27 -4.47
C VAL A 4 0.18 19.09 -4.46
N PRO A 5 -0.95 19.14 -5.17
CA PRO A 5 -1.95 18.05 -5.14
C PRO A 5 -1.36 16.66 -5.39
N GLN A 6 -0.41 16.52 -6.31
CA GLN A 6 0.21 15.23 -6.58
C GLN A 6 1.00 14.71 -5.36
N ASP A 7 1.70 15.60 -4.66
CA ASP A 7 2.46 15.23 -3.46
C ASP A 7 1.53 14.75 -2.34
N ILE A 8 0.38 15.39 -2.18
CA ILE A 8 -0.63 15.00 -1.18
C ILE A 8 -1.21 13.63 -1.52
N TYR A 9 -1.45 13.37 -2.80
CA TYR A 9 -1.94 12.09 -3.28
C TYR A 9 -0.91 10.98 -3.06
N ASP A 10 0.34 11.22 -3.46
CA ASP A 10 1.40 10.21 -3.36
C ASP A 10 1.83 9.96 -1.92
N TRP A 11 1.93 11.03 -1.12
CA TRP A 11 2.47 10.95 0.24
C TRP A 11 1.54 11.65 1.23
N PRO A 12 0.36 11.06 1.51
CA PRO A 12 -0.57 11.65 2.46
C PRO A 12 0.01 11.63 3.89
N ALA A 13 -0.22 12.72 4.62
CA ALA A 13 0.28 12.85 5.99
C ALA A 13 -0.48 11.97 6.98
N THR A 14 -1.71 11.58 6.65
CA THR A 14 -2.56 10.76 7.53
C THR A 14 -3.36 9.74 6.72
N LYS A 15 -3.81 8.69 7.39
CA LYS A 15 -4.74 7.73 6.81
C LYS A 15 -6.02 8.41 6.33
N PHE A 16 -6.52 9.40 7.09
CA PHE A 16 -7.72 10.12 6.73
C PHE A 16 -7.58 10.79 5.35
N VAL A 17 -6.47 11.50 5.12
CA VAL A 17 -6.20 12.12 3.82
C VAL A 17 -6.07 11.06 2.73
N ALA A 18 -5.38 9.96 3.02
CA ALA A 18 -5.19 8.86 2.07
C ALA A 18 -6.52 8.23 1.63
N GLU A 19 -7.45 8.05 2.57
CA GLU A 19 -8.77 7.50 2.28
C GLU A 19 -9.62 8.45 1.45
N PHE A 20 -9.49 9.75 1.68
CA PHE A 20 -10.31 10.76 1.05
C PHE A 20 -9.97 10.97 -0.42
N LEU A 21 -8.72 10.73 -0.81
CA LEU A 21 -8.23 10.98 -2.15
C LEU A 21 -8.17 9.68 -2.97
N GLY A 22 -8.65 9.77 -4.20
CA GLY A 22 -8.59 8.66 -5.15
C GLY A 22 -9.86 7.81 -5.17
N SER A 23 -10.10 7.16 -6.30
CA SER A 23 -11.22 6.26 -6.51
C SER A 23 -10.75 5.08 -7.39
N PRO A 24 -10.49 3.90 -6.82
CA PRO A 24 -10.58 3.58 -5.39
C PRO A 24 -9.50 4.31 -4.57
N SER A 25 -9.74 4.42 -3.27
CA SER A 25 -8.80 5.04 -2.36
C SER A 25 -7.59 4.13 -2.08
N MET A 26 -6.62 4.66 -1.29
CA MET A 26 -5.46 3.87 -0.87
C MET A 26 -5.90 2.60 -0.12
N ASN A 27 -5.23 1.49 -0.42
CA ASN A 27 -5.41 0.26 0.33
C ASN A 27 -4.63 0.34 1.64
N PHE A 28 -5.21 -0.23 2.71
CA PHE A 28 -4.57 -0.32 4.01
C PHE A 28 -4.46 -1.78 4.43
N LEU A 29 -3.24 -2.22 4.70
CA LEU A 29 -2.95 -3.54 5.22
C LEU A 29 -2.48 -3.40 6.65
N GLU A 30 -3.25 -3.96 7.58
CA GLU A 30 -2.97 -3.87 9.02
C GLU A 30 -2.00 -4.98 9.44
N PHE A 31 -1.00 -4.63 10.24
CA PHE A 31 -0.06 -5.60 10.79
C PHE A 31 0.52 -5.11 12.10
N ASN A 32 1.08 -6.03 12.86
CA ASN A 32 1.84 -5.69 14.06
C ASN A 32 3.31 -5.90 13.76
N GLY A 33 4.14 -4.90 14.02
CA GLY A 33 5.54 -4.99 13.68
C GLY A 33 6.38 -3.92 14.34
N MET A 34 7.66 -3.91 13.98
CA MET A 34 8.63 -2.94 14.45
C MET A 34 9.50 -2.49 13.30
N VAL A 35 9.69 -1.18 13.21
CA VAL A 35 10.68 -0.59 12.30
C VAL A 35 11.64 0.27 13.11
N ASN A 36 12.86 0.35 12.62
CA ASN A 36 13.90 1.22 13.18
C ASN A 36 14.38 2.16 12.08
N LYS A 37 15.23 3.11 12.43
CA LYS A 37 15.90 3.93 11.43
C LYS A 37 16.61 3.02 10.42
N ASP A 38 16.44 3.31 9.14
CA ASP A 38 16.99 2.57 8.00
C ASP A 38 16.38 1.18 7.74
N THR A 39 15.37 0.76 8.50
CA THR A 39 14.58 -0.42 8.17
C THR A 39 13.96 -0.24 6.78
N ASN A 40 14.09 -1.25 5.91
CA ASN A 40 13.62 -1.19 4.54
C ASN A 40 12.72 -2.39 4.15
N SER A 41 12.25 -3.14 5.13
CA SER A 41 11.26 -4.19 4.92
C SER A 41 10.43 -4.41 6.17
N VAL A 42 9.22 -4.91 5.98
CA VAL A 42 8.33 -5.33 7.08
C VAL A 42 7.76 -6.69 6.74
N ALA A 43 7.39 -7.46 7.76
CA ALA A 43 6.76 -8.76 7.57
C ALA A 43 5.24 -8.60 7.54
N LEU A 44 4.63 -9.03 6.44
CA LEU A 44 3.18 -9.19 6.33
C LEU A 44 2.88 -10.68 6.27
N ASP A 45 2.24 -11.22 7.29
CA ASP A 45 1.94 -12.64 7.39
C ASP A 45 3.18 -13.52 7.12
N GLY A 46 4.31 -13.12 7.71
CA GLY A 46 5.59 -13.83 7.57
C GLY A 46 6.34 -13.57 6.27
N VAL A 47 5.78 -12.79 5.36
CA VAL A 47 6.43 -12.46 4.07
C VAL A 47 7.09 -11.09 4.17
N GLN A 48 8.38 -11.01 3.84
CA GLN A 48 9.10 -9.74 3.85
C GLN A 48 8.67 -8.88 2.67
N MET A 49 8.12 -7.70 2.97
CA MET A 49 7.67 -6.74 1.98
C MET A 49 8.62 -5.55 1.98
N PRO A 50 9.16 -5.15 0.81
CA PRO A 50 10.05 -3.99 0.75
C PRO A 50 9.29 -2.70 1.01
N ILE A 51 9.91 -1.80 1.77
CA ILE A 51 9.40 -0.47 2.06
C ILE A 51 10.52 0.55 1.86
N PRO A 52 10.23 1.85 1.78
CA PRO A 52 11.28 2.86 1.78
C PRO A 52 12.05 2.82 3.10
N LYS A 53 13.31 3.21 3.10
CA LYS A 53 14.08 3.31 4.35
C LYS A 53 13.39 4.25 5.31
N MET A 54 13.13 3.78 6.51
CA MET A 54 12.49 4.57 7.55
C MET A 54 13.48 5.53 8.19
N ARG A 55 12.97 6.67 8.64
CA ARG A 55 13.79 7.70 9.30
C ARG A 55 13.77 7.59 10.81
N HIS A 56 12.76 6.95 11.37
CA HIS A 56 12.58 6.80 12.82
C HIS A 56 12.03 5.43 13.15
N GLY A 57 12.17 5.04 14.41
CA GLY A 57 11.57 3.81 14.91
C GLY A 57 10.08 3.96 15.21
N ALA A 58 9.35 2.85 15.08
CA ALA A 58 7.97 2.72 15.50
C ALA A 58 7.67 1.24 15.73
N ASN A 59 6.77 0.93 16.65
CA ASN A 59 6.37 -0.44 16.89
C ASN A 59 4.89 -0.52 17.30
N GLY A 60 4.35 -1.74 17.24
CA GLY A 60 2.98 -2.02 17.59
C GLY A 60 2.10 -2.17 16.34
N ASP A 61 0.88 -1.66 16.44
CA ASP A 61 -0.06 -1.74 15.32
C ASP A 61 0.27 -0.69 14.28
N LEU A 62 0.63 -1.16 13.09
CA LEU A 62 1.02 -0.35 11.95
C LEU A 62 0.11 -0.64 10.77
N THR A 63 0.03 0.32 9.86
CA THR A 63 -0.73 0.16 8.62
C THR A 63 0.19 0.42 7.43
N LEU A 64 0.19 -0.51 6.46
CA LEU A 64 0.86 -0.31 5.19
C LEU A 64 -0.16 0.24 4.20
N GLY A 65 0.13 1.39 3.60
CA GLY A 65 -0.72 2.01 2.59
C GLY A 65 -0.11 1.85 1.20
N ILE A 66 -0.95 1.43 0.24
CA ILE A 66 -0.55 1.34 -1.16
C ILE A 66 -1.71 1.67 -2.07
N ARG A 67 -1.46 2.51 -3.08
CA ARG A 67 -2.48 2.87 -4.06
C ARG A 67 -2.81 1.68 -4.98
N PRO A 68 -4.05 1.59 -5.46
CA PRO A 68 -4.46 0.47 -6.34
C PRO A 68 -3.57 0.29 -7.56
N GLU A 69 -3.13 1.37 -8.18
CA GLU A 69 -2.29 1.33 -9.38
C GLU A 69 -0.84 0.91 -9.11
N HIS A 70 -0.43 0.86 -7.84
CA HIS A 70 0.93 0.48 -7.45
C HIS A 70 1.05 -0.98 -7.00
N ILE A 71 -0.06 -1.72 -7.01
CA ILE A 71 -0.04 -3.17 -6.78
C ILE A 71 0.22 -3.84 -8.13
N ARG A 72 1.23 -4.70 -8.20
CA ARG A 72 1.54 -5.48 -9.40
C ARG A 72 1.34 -6.95 -9.13
N PHE A 73 0.89 -7.67 -10.14
CA PHE A 73 0.76 -9.12 -10.09
C PHE A 73 2.10 -9.74 -10.49
N ASP A 74 2.59 -10.65 -9.66
CA ASP A 74 3.89 -11.29 -9.84
C ASP A 74 3.80 -12.73 -9.32
N ASP A 75 3.85 -13.68 -10.23
CA ASP A 75 3.73 -15.11 -9.89
C ASP A 75 4.81 -15.59 -8.94
N SER A 76 5.97 -14.91 -8.93
CA SER A 76 7.07 -15.25 -8.03
C SER A 76 6.91 -14.65 -6.62
N ALA A 77 5.97 -13.74 -6.43
CA ALA A 77 5.76 -13.11 -5.13
C ALA A 77 5.10 -14.07 -4.14
N ASN A 78 5.62 -14.08 -2.91
CA ASN A 78 5.11 -14.96 -1.85
C ASN A 78 3.90 -14.37 -1.11
N TYR A 79 3.71 -13.05 -1.17
CA TYR A 79 2.51 -12.43 -0.60
C TYR A 79 1.39 -12.61 -1.60
N ARG A 80 0.30 -13.26 -1.20
CA ARG A 80 -0.71 -13.71 -2.15
C ARG A 80 -2.11 -13.25 -1.74
N GLY A 81 -2.91 -12.93 -2.76
CA GLY A 81 -4.31 -12.57 -2.58
C GLY A 81 -5.22 -13.45 -3.42
N CYS A 82 -6.40 -13.73 -2.88
CA CYS A 82 -7.44 -14.48 -3.60
C CYS A 82 -8.42 -13.50 -4.25
N VAL A 83 -8.64 -13.65 -5.56
CA VAL A 83 -9.57 -12.80 -6.30
C VAL A 83 -10.99 -13.08 -5.87
N ILE A 84 -11.70 -12.04 -5.39
CA ILE A 84 -13.09 -12.16 -4.96
C ILE A 84 -14.06 -11.38 -5.84
N ALA A 85 -13.59 -10.38 -6.59
CA ALA A 85 -14.42 -9.61 -7.52
C ALA A 85 -13.56 -8.90 -8.55
N THR A 86 -14.16 -8.54 -9.68
CA THR A 86 -13.52 -7.70 -10.69
C THR A 86 -14.53 -6.67 -11.20
N GLU A 87 -14.03 -5.49 -11.58
CA GLU A 87 -14.83 -4.45 -12.20
C GLU A 87 -14.11 -3.97 -13.45
N TYR A 88 -14.73 -4.17 -14.60
CA TYR A 88 -14.17 -3.79 -15.90
C TYR A 88 -14.45 -2.30 -16.17
N LEU A 89 -13.39 -1.55 -16.46
CA LEU A 89 -13.49 -0.10 -16.71
C LEU A 89 -12.94 0.30 -18.08
N GLY A 90 -13.05 -0.58 -19.07
CA GLY A 90 -12.53 -0.33 -20.41
C GLY A 90 -11.08 -0.78 -20.55
N THR A 91 -10.11 0.13 -20.58
CA THR A 91 -8.69 -0.21 -20.71
C THR A 91 -8.07 -0.74 -19.43
N THR A 92 -8.70 -0.48 -18.29
CA THR A 92 -8.27 -1.00 -16.99
C THR A 92 -9.39 -1.78 -16.33
N GLN A 93 -9.02 -2.53 -15.30
CA GLN A 93 -9.97 -3.21 -14.42
C GLN A 93 -9.52 -3.06 -12.98
N ILE A 94 -10.49 -3.07 -12.07
CA ILE A 94 -10.23 -3.14 -10.65
C ILE A 94 -10.40 -4.60 -10.23
N VAL A 95 -9.37 -5.17 -9.64
CA VAL A 95 -9.40 -6.53 -9.10
C VAL A 95 -9.43 -6.42 -7.59
N VAL A 96 -10.42 -7.04 -6.96
CA VAL A 96 -10.56 -7.07 -5.50
C VAL A 96 -10.01 -8.40 -5.00
N LEU A 97 -9.06 -8.33 -4.08
CA LEU A 97 -8.35 -9.52 -3.58
C LEU A 97 -8.43 -9.57 -2.06
N ASP A 98 -8.71 -10.75 -1.54
CA ASP A 98 -8.60 -11.03 -0.11
C ASP A 98 -7.18 -11.46 0.21
N THR A 99 -6.54 -10.76 1.15
CA THR A 99 -5.16 -11.04 1.58
C THR A 99 -5.14 -11.38 3.07
N PRO A 100 -4.02 -11.92 3.58
CA PRO A 100 -3.91 -12.18 5.03
C PRO A 100 -4.06 -10.93 5.91
N ASN A 101 -3.86 -9.73 5.36
CA ASN A 101 -3.89 -8.49 6.13
C ASN A 101 -5.05 -7.56 5.74
N GLY A 102 -6.01 -8.07 4.98
CA GLY A 102 -7.20 -7.32 4.58
C GLY A 102 -7.47 -7.38 3.09
N VAL A 103 -8.61 -6.82 2.70
CA VAL A 103 -9.03 -6.77 1.30
C VAL A 103 -8.35 -5.58 0.62
N VAL A 104 -7.81 -5.83 -0.57
CA VAL A 104 -7.18 -4.80 -1.38
C VAL A 104 -7.82 -4.71 -2.76
N LYS A 105 -7.71 -3.56 -3.39
CA LYS A 105 -8.13 -3.32 -4.76
C LYS A 105 -6.89 -2.96 -5.58
N ALA A 106 -6.67 -3.70 -6.66
CA ALA A 106 -5.58 -3.43 -7.60
C ALA A 106 -6.17 -2.90 -8.91
N ARG A 107 -5.55 -1.87 -9.47
CA ARG A 107 -5.91 -1.37 -10.81
C ARG A 107 -4.88 -1.91 -11.79
N VAL A 108 -5.33 -2.77 -12.69
CA VAL A 108 -4.45 -3.42 -13.67
C VAL A 108 -5.05 -3.27 -15.08
N ALA A 109 -4.27 -3.63 -16.10
CA ALA A 109 -4.75 -3.57 -17.47
C ALA A 109 -5.90 -4.58 -17.68
N SER A 110 -6.90 -4.19 -18.47
CA SER A 110 -8.01 -5.08 -18.80
C SER A 110 -7.58 -6.31 -19.59
N SER A 111 -6.41 -6.25 -20.25
CA SER A 111 -5.83 -7.38 -20.96
C SER A 111 -5.29 -8.46 -20.04
N ASP A 112 -5.07 -8.17 -18.77
CA ASP A 112 -4.68 -9.19 -17.79
C ASP A 112 -5.89 -10.05 -17.46
N THR A 113 -5.83 -11.32 -17.81
CA THR A 113 -6.94 -12.26 -17.55
C THR A 113 -6.92 -12.66 -16.09
N VAL A 114 -8.04 -12.40 -15.40
CA VAL A 114 -8.18 -12.68 -13.97
C VAL A 114 -9.44 -13.51 -13.75
N THR A 115 -9.34 -14.56 -12.96
CA THR A 115 -10.46 -15.46 -12.65
C THR A 115 -10.80 -15.37 -11.16
N ILE A 116 -12.08 -15.19 -10.84
CA ILE A 116 -12.55 -15.19 -9.45
C ILE A 116 -12.19 -16.54 -8.81
N GLY A 117 -11.61 -16.48 -7.62
CA GLY A 117 -11.16 -17.65 -6.87
C GLY A 117 -9.69 -18.00 -7.07
N GLU A 118 -9.03 -17.45 -8.09
CA GLU A 118 -7.59 -17.71 -8.25
C GLU A 118 -6.77 -16.93 -7.21
N THR A 119 -5.60 -17.48 -6.90
CA THR A 119 -4.65 -16.86 -5.98
C THR A 119 -3.51 -16.25 -6.78
N ILE A 120 -3.25 -14.97 -6.54
CA ILE A 120 -2.29 -14.18 -7.29
C ILE A 120 -1.21 -13.64 -6.35
N GLY A 121 0.06 -13.73 -6.76
CA GLY A 121 1.16 -13.08 -6.06
C GLY A 121 1.11 -11.57 -6.25
N LEU A 122 1.35 -10.83 -5.17
CA LEU A 122 1.27 -9.37 -5.15
C LEU A 122 2.65 -8.79 -4.83
N ALA A 123 3.09 -7.86 -5.65
CA ALA A 123 4.34 -7.12 -5.46
C ALA A 123 4.07 -5.64 -5.34
N PHE A 124 4.81 -4.99 -4.44
CA PHE A 124 4.72 -3.55 -4.20
C PHE A 124 6.09 -2.93 -4.45
N HIS A 125 6.14 -1.87 -5.25
CA HIS A 125 7.38 -1.12 -5.39
C HIS A 125 7.63 -0.34 -4.09
N PRO A 126 8.81 -0.47 -3.45
CA PRO A 126 9.03 0.13 -2.13
C PRO A 126 8.78 1.64 -2.09
N HIS A 127 9.15 2.37 -3.13
CA HIS A 127 9.00 3.82 -3.18
C HIS A 127 7.56 4.29 -3.46
N THR A 128 6.59 3.40 -3.45
CA THR A 128 5.15 3.72 -3.53
C THR A 128 4.42 3.42 -2.23
N VAL A 129 5.11 2.87 -1.24
CA VAL A 129 4.51 2.39 0.02
C VAL A 129 4.62 3.47 1.10
N SER A 130 3.53 3.68 1.83
CA SER A 130 3.51 4.48 3.06
C SER A 130 3.27 3.58 4.26
N LEU A 131 3.90 3.89 5.40
CA LEU A 131 3.54 3.29 6.67
C LEU A 131 2.88 4.33 7.55
N PHE A 132 1.86 3.92 8.30
CA PHE A 132 1.14 4.77 9.24
C PHE A 132 1.13 4.11 10.61
N ASP A 133 1.16 4.91 11.66
CA ASP A 133 0.80 4.45 12.99
C ASP A 133 -0.71 4.20 13.00
N ALA A 134 -1.13 2.98 13.38
CA ALA A 134 -2.53 2.60 13.27
C ALA A 134 -3.43 3.40 14.21
N LYS A 135 -2.93 3.78 15.39
CA LYS A 135 -3.73 4.51 16.39
C LYS A 135 -3.89 5.98 16.06
N SER A 136 -2.79 6.68 15.76
CA SER A 136 -2.85 8.11 15.43
C SER A 136 -3.25 8.37 13.99
N GLY A 137 -3.06 7.40 13.10
CA GLY A 137 -3.27 7.56 11.67
C GLY A 137 -2.18 8.37 10.98
N LYS A 138 -1.12 8.77 11.68
CA LYS A 138 -0.06 9.60 11.11
C LYS A 138 0.93 8.77 10.31
N ALA A 139 1.34 9.31 9.15
CA ALA A 139 2.38 8.70 8.34
C ALA A 139 3.72 8.74 9.05
N LEU A 140 4.48 7.65 8.94
CA LEU A 140 5.85 7.56 9.44
C LEU A 140 6.79 8.11 8.37
N LEU A 141 7.80 8.88 8.80
CA LEU A 141 8.78 9.46 7.87
C LEU A 141 9.67 8.39 7.26
N SER A 142 9.86 8.46 5.96
CA SER A 142 10.74 7.60 5.19
C SER A 142 11.57 8.41 4.20
N GLU A 143 12.55 7.77 3.56
CA GLU A 143 13.34 8.42 2.51
C GLU A 143 12.47 8.87 1.33
N ALA A 144 11.32 8.21 1.11
CA ALA A 144 10.44 8.52 -0.01
C ALA A 144 9.53 9.72 0.25
N ASN A 145 9.08 9.92 1.49
CA ASN A 145 8.07 10.93 1.82
C ASN A 145 8.59 12.14 2.60
N GLU A 146 9.81 12.09 3.12
CA GLU A 146 10.27 13.15 4.04
C GLU A 146 10.32 14.52 3.39
N ARG A 147 10.62 14.60 2.10
CA ARG A 147 10.63 15.87 1.36
C ARG A 147 9.27 16.56 1.43
N VAL A 148 8.20 15.77 1.30
CA VAL A 148 6.82 16.28 1.31
C VAL A 148 6.34 16.52 2.75
N LEU A 149 6.53 15.54 3.63
CA LEU A 149 5.95 15.60 4.98
C LEU A 149 6.66 16.59 5.89
N ARG A 150 7.96 16.83 5.70
CA ARG A 150 8.68 17.84 6.49
C ARG A 150 8.32 19.28 6.09
N ARG A 151 7.75 19.49 4.89
CA ARG A 151 7.28 20.80 4.43
C ARG A 151 5.86 21.11 4.90
N GLY A 152 5.07 20.08 5.10
CA GLY A 152 3.70 20.21 5.52
C GLY A 152 3.56 20.08 7.03
#